data_60831faf7a69c55dfd48e0a9814304dd
#
_entry.id   60831faf7a69c55dfd48e0a9814304dd
#
_cell.length_a   1.000
_cell.length_b   1.000
_cell.length_c   1.000
_cell.angle_alpha   90.00
_cell.angle_beta   90.00
_cell.angle_gamma   90.00
#
_symmetry.space_group_name_H-M   'P 1'
#
loop_
_entity.id
_entity.type
_entity.pdbx_description
1 polymer ?
#
loop_
_entity_poly.entity_id
_entity_poly.type
_entity_poly.pdbx_seq_one_letter_code
_entity_poly.pdbx_strand_id
1 'polypeptide(L)'
;MRKIAFHIALLSAAALAPACAAVYPELATPTHTPVTGQHLEPPPESVKWIELKGASVPKLTRDGRPWGTLGSTEPSPYAIVFVNGQPIIRTDVEAKTLTPTWPGSKRGNFTLSRGDRIRVELWESRPVADRPIGVRELTFTGDLTDENELIVSLEGGAEVTLKVESARPVVGFGLSYELRGVDGVFVTRVIQHSPAGRAGIKPGDQIISIDGRPTSGMNEAEIRSLMNMQHPLGLALQLHRADGTAYALSLKDGAIYVLEGE
;
A
#
# COMPACT_ATOMS: atom_id res chain seq x y z
N MET A 1 39.02 77.68 -13.14
CA MET A 1 37.86 76.89 -13.47
C MET A 1 38.28 75.40 -13.54
N ARG A 2 38.02 74.58 -12.48
CA ARG A 2 38.37 73.18 -12.44
C ARG A 2 37.11 72.35 -12.75
N LYS A 3 37.14 71.54 -13.82
CA LYS A 3 36.08 70.63 -14.19
C LYS A 3 36.27 69.32 -13.38
N ILE A 4 35.30 69.01 -12.59
CA ILE A 4 35.24 67.74 -11.84
C ILE A 4 34.49 66.75 -12.74
N ALA A 5 35.16 65.66 -13.14
CA ALA A 5 34.55 64.56 -13.87
C ALA A 5 34.00 63.52 -12.85
N PHE A 6 32.67 63.30 -12.90
CA PHE A 6 32.03 62.28 -12.16
C PHE A 6 32.10 60.90 -12.91
N HIS A 7 32.78 59.96 -12.35
CA HIS A 7 32.75 58.59 -12.85
C HIS A 7 31.60 57.84 -12.16
N ILE A 8 30.59 57.46 -12.94
CA ILE A 8 29.52 56.59 -12.51
C ILE A 8 29.99 55.16 -12.73
N ALA A 9 30.26 54.42 -11.61
CA ALA A 9 30.53 53.02 -11.67
C ALA A 9 29.19 52.24 -11.74
N LEU A 10 28.93 51.62 -12.90
CA LEU A 10 27.80 50.68 -13.03
C LEU A 10 28.16 49.38 -12.29
N LEU A 11 27.54 49.14 -11.13
CA LEU A 11 27.52 47.83 -10.49
C LEU A 11 26.52 46.94 -11.26
N SER A 12 27.04 46.00 -12.02
CA SER A 12 26.23 44.88 -12.55
C SER A 12 25.88 43.90 -11.46
N ALA A 13 24.66 43.99 -10.95
CA ALA A 13 24.11 42.94 -10.08
C ALA A 13 23.82 41.71 -10.93
N ALA A 14 24.70 40.71 -10.88
CA ALA A 14 24.42 39.40 -11.41
C ALA A 14 23.31 38.77 -10.55
N ALA A 15 22.09 38.73 -11.08
CA ALA A 15 20.98 37.96 -10.47
C ALA A 15 21.34 36.48 -10.55
N LEU A 16 21.72 35.90 -9.39
CA LEU A 16 21.75 34.45 -9.19
C LEU A 16 20.31 33.96 -9.26
N ALA A 17 19.87 33.49 -10.43
CA ALA A 17 18.65 32.74 -10.54
C ALA A 17 18.84 31.44 -9.70
N PRO A 18 17.94 31.12 -8.75
CA PRO A 18 17.97 29.82 -8.10
C PRO A 18 17.79 28.79 -9.21
N ALA A 19 18.79 27.94 -9.42
CA ALA A 19 18.65 26.75 -10.24
C ALA A 19 17.60 25.88 -9.53
N CYS A 20 16.37 25.85 -10.03
CA CYS A 20 15.39 24.84 -9.62
C CYS A 20 16.00 23.48 -9.97
N ALA A 21 16.52 22.78 -8.98
CA ALA A 21 16.88 21.38 -9.16
C ALA A 21 15.64 20.66 -9.69
N ALA A 22 15.77 19.96 -10.80
CA ALA A 22 14.69 19.16 -11.34
C ALA A 22 14.35 18.07 -10.31
N VAL A 23 13.16 18.16 -9.71
CA VAL A 23 12.63 17.14 -8.82
C VAL A 23 11.99 16.07 -9.70
N TYR A 24 12.59 14.92 -9.78
CA TYR A 24 12.02 13.78 -10.48
C TYR A 24 11.03 13.05 -9.59
N PRO A 25 9.92 12.51 -10.15
CA PRO A 25 8.95 11.76 -9.38
C PRO A 25 9.59 10.48 -8.81
N GLU A 26 9.06 10.03 -7.69
CA GLU A 26 9.42 8.73 -7.13
C GLU A 26 9.10 7.61 -8.14
N LEU A 27 10.06 6.73 -8.35
CA LEU A 27 9.98 5.60 -9.26
C LEU A 27 10.03 4.29 -8.46
N ALA A 28 9.12 3.37 -8.75
CA ALA A 28 9.11 2.04 -8.16
C ALA A 28 9.77 1.02 -9.10
N THR A 29 10.41 0.01 -8.53
CA THR A 29 10.85 -1.16 -9.31
C THR A 29 9.64 -1.94 -9.82
N PRO A 30 9.69 -2.52 -11.02
CA PRO A 30 8.60 -3.28 -11.59
C PRO A 30 8.20 -4.47 -10.72
N THR A 31 6.90 -4.76 -10.72
CA THR A 31 6.36 -5.99 -10.13
C THR A 31 5.49 -6.71 -11.14
N HIS A 32 5.39 -8.03 -11.00
CA HIS A 32 4.54 -8.86 -11.85
C HIS A 32 3.79 -9.90 -11.03
N THR A 33 2.75 -10.48 -11.61
CA THR A 33 2.03 -11.60 -10.99
C THR A 33 2.90 -12.85 -10.98
N PRO A 34 2.91 -13.65 -9.89
CA PRO A 34 3.63 -14.93 -9.85
C PRO A 34 3.23 -15.85 -11.01
N VAL A 35 4.21 -16.52 -11.59
CA VAL A 35 3.97 -17.54 -12.63
C VAL A 35 3.57 -18.85 -11.95
N THR A 36 2.62 -19.58 -12.53
CA THR A 36 2.17 -20.88 -12.00
C THR A 36 3.36 -21.83 -11.82
N GLY A 37 3.51 -22.40 -10.63
CA GLY A 37 4.60 -23.30 -10.27
C GLY A 37 5.89 -22.59 -9.83
N GLN A 38 5.95 -21.25 -9.81
CA GLN A 38 7.08 -20.52 -9.26
C GLN A 38 7.17 -20.78 -7.75
N HIS A 39 8.36 -21.23 -7.30
CA HIS A 39 8.62 -21.38 -5.87
C HIS A 39 8.93 -20.01 -5.29
N LEU A 40 8.03 -19.52 -4.43
CA LEU A 40 8.17 -18.26 -3.72
C LEU A 40 8.35 -18.51 -2.24
N GLU A 41 9.03 -17.58 -1.56
CA GLU A 41 9.07 -17.57 -0.10
C GLU A 41 7.64 -17.42 0.45
N PRO A 42 7.29 -18.20 1.50
CA PRO A 42 5.97 -18.11 2.12
C PRO A 42 5.77 -16.72 2.77
N PRO A 43 4.51 -16.26 2.89
CA PRO A 43 4.21 -15.03 3.59
C PRO A 43 4.57 -15.16 5.08
N PRO A 44 4.86 -14.02 5.75
CA PRO A 44 4.87 -14.00 7.20
C PRO A 44 3.54 -14.51 7.76
N GLU A 45 3.58 -15.28 8.83
CA GLU A 45 2.37 -15.88 9.43
C GLU A 45 1.31 -14.83 9.80
N SER A 46 1.77 -13.64 10.20
CA SER A 46 0.89 -12.52 10.54
C SER A 46 0.28 -11.79 9.34
N VAL A 47 0.67 -12.10 8.10
CA VAL A 47 0.10 -11.43 6.92
C VAL A 47 -0.92 -12.34 6.27
N LYS A 48 -2.15 -11.85 6.17
CA LYS A 48 -3.30 -12.56 5.60
C LYS A 48 -3.92 -11.78 4.46
N TRP A 49 -4.38 -12.49 3.44
CA TRP A 49 -5.27 -11.90 2.45
C TRP A 49 -6.69 -11.91 3.00
N ILE A 50 -7.29 -10.73 3.10
CA ILE A 50 -8.66 -10.57 3.61
C ILE A 50 -9.53 -9.98 2.50
N GLU A 51 -10.69 -10.57 2.29
CA GLU A 51 -11.69 -10.09 1.35
C GLU A 51 -13.04 -10.04 2.05
N LEU A 52 -13.71 -8.90 2.00
CA LEU A 52 -15.09 -8.77 2.44
C LEU A 52 -15.99 -9.16 1.28
N LYS A 53 -16.66 -10.30 1.38
CA LYS A 53 -17.49 -10.89 0.32
C LYS A 53 -18.83 -10.22 0.19
N GLY A 54 -19.52 -10.05 1.33
CA GLY A 54 -20.88 -9.53 1.36
C GLY A 54 -21.49 -9.65 2.73
N ALA A 55 -22.80 -9.38 2.80
CA ALA A 55 -23.57 -9.52 4.03
C ALA A 55 -25.00 -10.01 3.75
N SER A 56 -25.66 -10.47 4.81
CA SER A 56 -27.09 -10.76 4.86
C SER A 56 -27.73 -9.86 5.92
N VAL A 57 -28.75 -9.08 5.54
CA VAL A 57 -29.46 -8.16 6.41
C VAL A 57 -30.87 -8.67 6.64
N PRO A 58 -31.36 -8.73 7.88
CA PRO A 58 -32.75 -9.10 8.17
C PRO A 58 -33.75 -8.13 7.47
N LYS A 59 -34.93 -8.63 7.08
CA LYS A 59 -35.96 -7.82 6.41
C LYS A 59 -36.46 -6.65 7.25
N LEU A 60 -36.42 -6.80 8.57
CA LEU A 60 -36.87 -5.80 9.52
C LEU A 60 -35.74 -5.42 10.47
N THR A 61 -35.82 -4.20 10.97
CA THR A 61 -34.95 -3.72 12.05
C THR A 61 -35.24 -4.49 13.36
N ARG A 62 -34.39 -4.35 14.37
CA ARG A 62 -34.54 -4.99 15.69
C ARG A 62 -35.89 -4.67 16.37
N ASP A 63 -36.46 -3.50 16.07
CA ASP A 63 -37.78 -3.04 16.56
C ASP A 63 -38.95 -3.37 15.60
N GLY A 64 -38.73 -4.26 14.63
CA GLY A 64 -39.76 -4.78 13.74
C GLY A 64 -40.18 -3.81 12.64
N ARG A 65 -39.43 -2.75 12.37
CA ARG A 65 -39.74 -1.74 11.34
C ARG A 65 -38.97 -2.02 10.04
N PRO A 66 -39.51 -1.59 8.89
CA PRO A 66 -38.74 -1.58 7.65
C PRO A 66 -37.47 -0.73 7.76
N TRP A 67 -36.43 -1.07 6.99
CA TRP A 67 -35.14 -0.35 6.98
C TRP A 67 -35.26 1.01 6.30
N GLY A 68 -35.82 1.06 5.11
CA GLY A 68 -35.79 2.23 4.24
C GLY A 68 -36.60 3.41 4.71
N THR A 69 -36.31 4.56 4.13
CA THR A 69 -37.09 5.79 4.26
C THR A 69 -37.79 6.09 2.93
N LEU A 70 -39.00 6.69 2.96
CA LEU A 70 -39.74 7.22 1.79
C LEU A 70 -39.62 6.36 0.51
N GLY A 71 -40.42 5.30 0.45
CA GLY A 71 -40.62 4.49 -0.77
C GLY A 71 -39.66 3.33 -0.98
N SER A 72 -38.71 3.07 -0.07
CA SER A 72 -37.92 1.84 -0.02
C SER A 72 -38.13 1.12 1.30
N THR A 73 -38.23 -0.20 1.27
CA THR A 73 -38.29 -1.05 2.47
C THR A 73 -36.91 -1.71 2.75
N GLU A 74 -35.96 -1.52 1.87
CA GLU A 74 -34.61 -2.13 1.95
C GLU A 74 -33.57 -1.09 2.34
N PRO A 75 -32.53 -1.50 3.11
CA PRO A 75 -31.43 -0.62 3.51
C PRO A 75 -30.47 -0.33 2.36
N SER A 76 -29.61 0.66 2.57
CA SER A 76 -28.45 0.90 1.74
C SER A 76 -27.18 0.61 2.57
N PRO A 77 -26.76 -0.68 2.69
CA PRO A 77 -25.73 -1.08 3.62
C PRO A 77 -24.31 -0.79 3.14
N TYR A 78 -23.42 -0.59 4.11
CA TYR A 78 -21.98 -0.66 3.96
C TYR A 78 -21.36 -1.30 5.22
N ALA A 79 -20.16 -1.85 5.09
CA ALA A 79 -19.47 -2.52 6.20
C ALA A 79 -18.12 -1.88 6.50
N ILE A 80 -17.71 -1.97 7.77
CA ILE A 80 -16.36 -1.59 8.21
C ILE A 80 -15.79 -2.76 9.01
N VAL A 81 -14.55 -3.14 8.69
CA VAL A 81 -13.78 -4.15 9.43
C VAL A 81 -12.61 -3.46 10.11
N PHE A 82 -12.44 -3.74 11.40
CA PHE A 82 -11.34 -3.24 12.21
C PHE A 82 -10.50 -4.42 12.71
N VAL A 83 -9.20 -4.20 12.79
CA VAL A 83 -8.27 -5.08 13.52
C VAL A 83 -7.60 -4.26 14.61
N ASN A 84 -7.69 -4.71 15.85
CA ASN A 84 -7.16 -4.01 17.03
C ASN A 84 -7.57 -2.54 17.11
N GLY A 85 -8.80 -2.23 16.70
CA GLY A 85 -9.37 -0.88 16.69
C GLY A 85 -9.00 -0.02 15.48
N GLN A 86 -8.12 -0.48 14.60
CA GLN A 86 -7.78 0.22 13.36
C GLN A 86 -8.70 -0.24 12.22
N PRO A 87 -9.35 0.66 11.47
CA PRO A 87 -10.15 0.30 10.32
C PRO A 87 -9.25 -0.18 9.18
N ILE A 88 -9.49 -1.40 8.69
CA ILE A 88 -8.71 -2.00 7.60
C ILE A 88 -9.51 -2.10 6.30
N ILE A 89 -10.84 -2.24 6.39
CA ILE A 89 -11.72 -2.27 5.22
C ILE A 89 -12.93 -1.38 5.51
N ARG A 90 -13.27 -0.52 4.55
CA ARG A 90 -14.57 0.16 4.48
C ARG A 90 -15.11 -0.02 3.08
N THR A 91 -16.32 -0.59 2.95
CA THR A 91 -16.98 -0.81 1.66
C THR A 91 -17.62 0.47 1.15
N ASP A 92 -17.95 0.46 -0.13
CA ASP A 92 -18.90 1.40 -0.68
C ASP A 92 -20.33 1.05 -0.20
N VAL A 93 -21.24 2.00 -0.39
CA VAL A 93 -22.66 1.79 -0.06
C VAL A 93 -23.33 1.01 -1.20
N GLU A 94 -23.94 -0.13 -0.87
CA GLU A 94 -24.82 -0.86 -1.79
C GLU A 94 -26.26 -0.40 -1.61
N ALA A 95 -26.86 0.15 -2.67
CA ALA A 95 -28.16 0.78 -2.57
C ALA A 95 -29.30 -0.25 -2.58
N LYS A 96 -30.21 -0.12 -1.59
CA LYS A 96 -31.51 -0.83 -1.55
C LYS A 96 -31.40 -2.35 -1.71
N THR A 97 -30.66 -2.99 -0.81
CA THR A 97 -30.48 -4.43 -0.80
C THR A 97 -30.40 -5.02 0.60
N LEU A 98 -30.91 -6.24 0.75
CA LEU A 98 -30.73 -7.08 1.95
C LEU A 98 -29.53 -8.02 1.84
N THR A 99 -28.96 -8.15 0.66
CA THR A 99 -27.83 -9.05 0.38
C THR A 99 -26.72 -8.31 -0.36
N PRO A 100 -26.11 -7.29 0.26
CA PRO A 100 -25.03 -6.52 -0.37
C PRO A 100 -23.84 -7.42 -0.67
N THR A 101 -23.20 -7.17 -1.80
CA THR A 101 -21.96 -7.82 -2.20
C THR A 101 -20.93 -6.78 -2.61
N TRP A 102 -19.67 -7.03 -2.29
CA TRP A 102 -18.59 -6.08 -2.61
C TRP A 102 -17.47 -6.77 -3.40
N PRO A 103 -17.76 -7.23 -4.64
CA PRO A 103 -16.84 -8.06 -5.41
C PRO A 103 -15.56 -7.29 -5.76
N GLY A 104 -14.44 -7.84 -5.35
CA GLY A 104 -13.12 -7.45 -5.84
C GLY A 104 -12.54 -6.12 -5.36
N SER A 105 -13.35 -5.20 -4.84
CA SER A 105 -12.89 -3.85 -4.48
C SER A 105 -12.43 -3.70 -3.02
N LYS A 106 -12.82 -4.62 -2.16
CA LYS A 106 -12.53 -4.54 -0.71
C LYS A 106 -11.79 -5.78 -0.24
N ARG A 107 -10.55 -5.89 -0.70
CA ARG A 107 -9.63 -7.00 -0.43
C ARG A 107 -8.18 -6.51 -0.44
N GLY A 108 -7.33 -7.18 0.30
CA GLY A 108 -5.90 -6.88 0.34
C GLY A 108 -5.15 -7.75 1.33
N ASN A 109 -3.84 -7.60 1.38
CA ASN A 109 -3.04 -8.17 2.45
C ASN A 109 -3.07 -7.23 3.65
N PHE A 110 -3.38 -7.80 4.81
CA PHE A 110 -3.42 -7.09 6.09
C PHE A 110 -2.66 -7.88 7.15
N THR A 111 -2.14 -7.16 8.14
CA THR A 111 -1.59 -7.81 9.33
C THR A 111 -2.72 -8.33 10.20
N LEU A 112 -2.75 -9.65 10.44
CA LEU A 112 -3.73 -10.32 11.29
C LEU A 112 -3.07 -11.53 11.96
N SER A 113 -2.89 -11.46 13.27
CA SER A 113 -2.25 -12.50 14.09
C SER A 113 -3.26 -13.18 15.01
N ARG A 114 -2.96 -14.41 15.42
CA ARG A 114 -3.75 -15.11 16.45
C ARG A 114 -3.79 -14.23 17.72
N GLY A 115 -4.99 -14.03 18.27
CA GLY A 115 -5.25 -13.18 19.42
C GLY A 115 -5.67 -11.75 19.08
N ASP A 116 -5.55 -11.33 17.83
CA ASP A 116 -6.04 -10.02 17.40
C ASP A 116 -7.55 -9.90 17.52
N ARG A 117 -8.02 -8.71 17.86
CA ARG A 117 -9.45 -8.39 17.92
C ARG A 117 -9.95 -7.93 16.58
N ILE A 118 -10.92 -8.65 16.02
CA ILE A 118 -11.63 -8.25 14.81
C ILE A 118 -12.97 -7.67 15.23
N ARG A 119 -13.27 -6.43 14.84
CA ARG A 119 -14.59 -5.84 14.98
C ARG A 119 -15.19 -5.60 13.61
N VAL A 120 -16.38 -6.12 13.40
CA VAL A 120 -17.15 -5.96 12.17
C VAL A 120 -18.38 -5.13 12.48
N GLU A 121 -18.57 -4.07 11.70
CA GLU A 121 -19.72 -3.17 11.78
C GLU A 121 -20.45 -3.15 10.44
N LEU A 122 -21.76 -3.28 10.48
CA LEU A 122 -22.63 -3.12 9.32
C LEU A 122 -23.57 -1.95 9.57
N TRP A 123 -23.65 -1.03 8.62
CA TRP A 123 -24.37 0.23 8.72
C TRP A 123 -25.33 0.41 7.56
N GLU A 124 -26.44 1.08 7.80
CA GLU A 124 -27.33 1.63 6.77
C GLU A 124 -26.96 3.10 6.53
N SER A 125 -26.58 3.42 5.30
CA SER A 125 -26.32 4.79 4.89
C SER A 125 -27.61 5.59 4.73
N ARG A 126 -27.66 6.79 5.31
CA ARG A 126 -28.82 7.68 5.33
C ARG A 126 -28.40 9.13 5.07
N PRO A 127 -29.31 9.97 4.51
CA PRO A 127 -29.00 11.36 4.20
C PRO A 127 -28.60 12.23 5.39
N VAL A 128 -29.08 11.93 6.60
CA VAL A 128 -28.84 12.77 7.79
C VAL A 128 -27.84 12.11 8.72
N ALA A 129 -28.06 10.85 9.09
CA ALA A 129 -27.18 10.09 9.98
C ALA A 129 -27.33 8.61 9.70
N ASP A 130 -26.20 7.93 9.55
CA ASP A 130 -26.15 6.49 9.34
C ASP A 130 -26.72 5.75 10.56
N ARG A 131 -27.33 4.60 10.32
CA ARG A 131 -27.92 3.77 11.36
C ARG A 131 -27.17 2.43 11.45
N PRO A 132 -26.77 1.97 12.65
CA PRO A 132 -26.17 0.65 12.79
C PRO A 132 -27.19 -0.45 12.46
N ILE A 133 -26.78 -1.40 11.64
CA ILE A 133 -27.50 -2.66 11.39
C ILE A 133 -27.06 -3.68 12.43
N GLY A 134 -25.77 -3.77 12.69
CA GLY A 134 -25.21 -4.64 13.73
C GLY A 134 -23.71 -4.45 13.88
N VAL A 135 -23.21 -4.87 15.03
CA VAL A 135 -21.79 -4.85 15.39
C VAL A 135 -21.43 -6.17 16.06
N ARG A 136 -20.22 -6.64 15.82
CA ARG A 136 -19.66 -7.81 16.54
C ARG A 136 -18.15 -7.63 16.69
N GLU A 137 -17.64 -7.94 17.87
CA GLU A 137 -16.21 -8.11 18.13
C GLU A 137 -15.92 -9.57 18.42
N LEU A 138 -14.83 -10.08 17.87
CA LEU A 138 -14.34 -11.44 18.09
C LEU A 138 -12.82 -11.47 18.14
N THR A 139 -12.25 -12.51 18.73
CA THR A 139 -10.81 -12.74 18.72
C THR A 139 -10.47 -13.70 17.59
N PHE A 140 -9.48 -13.34 16.76
CA PHE A 140 -9.00 -14.20 15.69
C PHE A 140 -8.20 -15.38 16.29
N THR A 141 -8.70 -16.61 16.09
CA THR A 141 -8.08 -17.81 16.62
C THR A 141 -6.95 -18.36 15.76
N GLY A 142 -6.88 -17.91 14.51
CA GLY A 142 -5.96 -18.45 13.51
C GLY A 142 -6.47 -19.73 12.84
N ASP A 143 -7.51 -20.34 13.38
CA ASP A 143 -8.08 -21.57 12.84
C ASP A 143 -9.11 -21.16 11.76
N LEU A 144 -8.71 -21.30 10.51
CA LEU A 144 -9.58 -21.09 9.36
C LEU A 144 -10.15 -22.45 8.95
N THR A 145 -11.43 -22.48 8.56
CA THR A 145 -12.04 -23.66 7.98
C THR A 145 -11.45 -23.96 6.60
N ASP A 146 -11.68 -25.14 6.06
CA ASP A 146 -11.23 -25.52 4.71
C ASP A 146 -11.72 -24.56 3.61
N GLU A 147 -12.83 -23.85 3.87
CA GLU A 147 -13.39 -22.84 2.96
C GLU A 147 -12.78 -21.45 3.14
N ASN A 148 -11.95 -21.26 4.18
CA ASN A 148 -11.35 -19.95 4.54
C ASN A 148 -12.38 -18.81 4.68
N GLU A 149 -13.64 -19.14 4.93
CA GLU A 149 -14.71 -18.18 5.15
C GLU A 149 -15.02 -18.03 6.64
N LEU A 150 -15.08 -16.79 7.08
CA LEU A 150 -15.46 -16.40 8.43
C LEU A 150 -16.81 -15.68 8.35
N ILE A 151 -17.88 -16.39 8.77
CA ILE A 151 -19.22 -15.80 8.89
C ILE A 151 -19.32 -15.16 10.27
N VAL A 152 -19.48 -13.85 10.31
CA VAL A 152 -19.61 -13.07 11.53
C VAL A 152 -21.09 -12.72 11.73
N SER A 153 -21.75 -13.43 12.66
CA SER A 153 -23.12 -13.10 13.05
C SER A 153 -23.12 -11.85 13.95
N LEU A 154 -23.77 -10.80 13.49
CA LEU A 154 -23.86 -9.52 14.17
C LEU A 154 -25.06 -9.46 15.11
N GLU A 155 -25.04 -8.50 16.03
CA GLU A 155 -26.25 -8.17 16.81
C GLU A 155 -27.39 -7.78 15.88
N GLY A 156 -28.59 -8.28 16.16
CA GLY A 156 -29.77 -8.00 15.33
C GLY A 156 -30.00 -9.00 14.18
N GLY A 157 -29.15 -10.04 14.06
CA GLY A 157 -29.35 -11.17 13.14
C GLY A 157 -28.84 -10.92 11.72
N ALA A 158 -28.08 -9.86 11.50
CA ALA A 158 -27.32 -9.72 10.26
C ALA A 158 -26.05 -10.58 10.28
N GLU A 159 -25.54 -10.92 9.12
CA GLU A 159 -24.30 -11.66 8.97
C GLU A 159 -23.38 -11.01 7.96
N VAL A 160 -22.09 -11.03 8.22
CA VAL A 160 -21.05 -10.56 7.29
C VAL A 160 -20.10 -11.70 6.97
N THR A 161 -19.80 -11.90 5.70
CA THR A 161 -18.89 -12.93 5.23
C THR A 161 -17.54 -12.33 4.85
N LEU A 162 -16.51 -12.75 5.56
CA LEU A 162 -15.10 -12.46 5.28
C LEU A 162 -14.43 -13.72 4.73
N LYS A 163 -13.59 -13.55 3.71
CA LYS A 163 -12.65 -14.58 3.27
C LYS A 163 -11.27 -14.23 3.79
N VAL A 164 -10.62 -15.16 4.48
CA VAL A 164 -9.28 -14.98 5.05
C VAL A 164 -8.38 -16.11 4.56
N GLU A 165 -7.33 -15.78 3.84
CA GLU A 165 -6.41 -16.72 3.21
C GLU A 165 -4.96 -16.33 3.52
N SER A 166 -4.01 -17.17 3.10
CA SER A 166 -2.60 -16.80 3.05
C SER A 166 -2.42 -15.56 2.16
N ALA A 167 -1.51 -14.68 2.56
CA ALA A 167 -1.25 -13.45 1.81
C ALA A 167 -0.89 -13.75 0.34
N ARG A 168 -1.34 -12.87 -0.55
CA ARG A 168 -1.08 -12.97 -1.99
C ARG A 168 0.12 -12.11 -2.36
N PRO A 169 1.17 -12.70 -2.93
CA PRO A 169 2.35 -11.96 -3.36
C PRO A 169 2.17 -11.31 -4.73
N VAL A 170 2.96 -10.27 -4.97
CA VAL A 170 3.49 -9.92 -6.28
C VAL A 170 4.98 -10.26 -6.30
N VAL A 171 5.61 -10.33 -7.48
CA VAL A 171 7.03 -10.64 -7.62
C VAL A 171 7.80 -9.41 -8.08
N GLY A 172 8.94 -9.13 -7.45
CA GLY A 172 9.80 -7.99 -7.79
C GLY A 172 10.90 -7.76 -6.74
N PHE A 173 11.54 -6.61 -6.77
CA PHE A 173 12.56 -6.24 -5.78
C PHE A 173 11.99 -5.54 -4.54
N GLY A 174 10.92 -4.74 -4.72
CA GLY A 174 10.20 -4.08 -3.64
C GLY A 174 10.88 -2.83 -3.08
N LEU A 175 11.48 -2.01 -3.93
CA LEU A 175 12.02 -0.71 -3.57
C LEU A 175 11.54 0.39 -4.53
N SER A 176 11.44 1.62 -4.01
CA SER A 176 11.28 2.83 -4.78
C SER A 176 12.52 3.70 -4.66
N TYR A 177 12.77 4.54 -5.65
CA TYR A 177 13.94 5.39 -5.73
C TYR A 177 13.61 6.70 -6.43
N GLU A 178 14.45 7.71 -6.24
CA GLU A 178 14.39 8.98 -6.96
C GLU A 178 15.77 9.40 -7.43
N LEU A 179 15.80 10.20 -8.49
CA LEU A 179 17.00 10.88 -8.96
C LEU A 179 17.01 12.31 -8.43
N ARG A 180 18.02 12.67 -7.61
CA ARG A 180 18.19 14.01 -7.04
C ARG A 180 19.24 14.80 -7.82
N GLY A 181 18.93 15.16 -9.05
CA GLY A 181 19.83 15.96 -9.89
C GLY A 181 21.26 15.38 -9.93
N VAL A 182 22.25 16.19 -9.55
CA VAL A 182 23.67 15.79 -9.50
C VAL A 182 24.03 14.93 -8.28
N ASP A 183 23.16 14.90 -7.26
CA ASP A 183 23.43 14.19 -6.00
C ASP A 183 23.32 12.67 -6.16
N GLY A 184 22.64 12.20 -7.21
CA GLY A 184 22.57 10.79 -7.55
C GLY A 184 21.20 10.16 -7.30
N VAL A 185 21.18 8.82 -7.19
CA VAL A 185 19.98 7.99 -7.04
C VAL A 185 19.84 7.58 -5.58
N PHE A 186 18.66 7.84 -4.99
CA PHE A 186 18.39 7.53 -3.60
C PHE A 186 17.17 6.62 -3.46
N VAL A 187 17.26 5.65 -2.57
CA VAL A 187 16.12 4.81 -2.18
C VAL A 187 15.15 5.67 -1.36
N THR A 188 13.90 5.73 -1.76
CA THR A 188 12.84 6.50 -1.08
C THR A 188 11.96 5.62 -0.22
N ARG A 189 11.68 4.40 -0.68
CA ARG A 189 10.84 3.44 0.03
C ARG A 189 11.32 2.02 -0.17
N VAL A 190 11.12 1.19 0.85
CA VAL A 190 11.40 -0.26 0.82
C VAL A 190 10.22 -0.98 1.45
N ILE A 191 9.66 -1.94 0.73
CA ILE A 191 8.60 -2.80 1.27
C ILE A 191 9.23 -3.80 2.24
N GLN A 192 8.75 -3.86 3.47
CA GLN A 192 9.37 -4.60 4.57
C GLN A 192 9.61 -6.09 4.23
N HIS A 193 8.63 -6.76 3.67
CA HIS A 193 8.67 -8.19 3.35
C HIS A 193 9.01 -8.46 1.88
N SER A 194 9.86 -7.61 1.28
CA SER A 194 10.37 -7.74 -0.08
C SER A 194 11.83 -8.23 -0.11
N PRO A 195 12.37 -8.66 -1.26
CA PRO A 195 13.79 -8.92 -1.43
C PRO A 195 14.68 -7.77 -0.96
N ALA A 196 14.36 -6.53 -1.30
CA ALA A 196 15.11 -5.35 -0.86
C ALA A 196 15.08 -5.17 0.67
N GLY A 197 13.91 -5.35 1.29
CA GLY A 197 13.76 -5.27 2.75
C GLY A 197 14.57 -6.34 3.48
N ARG A 198 14.51 -7.59 3.00
CA ARG A 198 15.29 -8.71 3.56
C ARG A 198 16.80 -8.55 3.35
N ALA A 199 17.22 -7.90 2.27
CA ALA A 199 18.63 -7.55 2.03
C ALA A 199 19.12 -6.39 2.89
N GLY A 200 18.25 -5.74 3.66
CA GLY A 200 18.61 -4.67 4.58
C GLY A 200 18.82 -3.30 3.91
N ILE A 201 18.30 -3.12 2.69
CA ILE A 201 18.21 -1.79 2.05
C ILE A 201 17.25 -0.94 2.86
N LYS A 202 17.56 0.35 2.99
CA LYS A 202 16.76 1.32 3.76
C LYS A 202 16.46 2.57 2.95
N PRO A 203 15.34 3.23 3.21
CA PRO A 203 15.13 4.59 2.73
C PRO A 203 16.27 5.50 3.11
N GLY A 204 16.75 6.32 2.16
CA GLY A 204 17.91 7.19 2.30
C GLY A 204 19.23 6.57 1.84
N ASP A 205 19.30 5.27 1.56
CA ASP A 205 20.49 4.66 0.95
C ASP A 205 20.69 5.24 -0.46
N GLN A 206 21.94 5.60 -0.80
CA GLN A 206 22.32 6.08 -2.13
C GLN A 206 22.77 4.91 -2.99
N ILE A 207 22.21 4.76 -4.18
CA ILE A 207 22.62 3.75 -5.15
C ILE A 207 23.79 4.32 -5.96
N ILE A 208 24.98 3.75 -5.78
CA ILE A 208 26.24 4.20 -6.40
C ILE A 208 26.46 3.54 -7.75
N SER A 209 26.12 2.26 -7.87
CA SER A 209 26.18 1.55 -9.15
C SER A 209 25.06 0.52 -9.28
N ILE A 210 24.68 0.25 -10.53
CA ILE A 210 23.71 -0.77 -10.94
C ILE A 210 24.39 -1.66 -11.96
N ASP A 211 24.50 -2.98 -11.70
CA ASP A 211 25.20 -3.96 -12.53
C ASP A 211 26.61 -3.50 -12.96
N GLY A 212 27.35 -2.93 -12.00
CA GLY A 212 28.69 -2.43 -12.19
C GLY A 212 28.79 -1.09 -12.95
N ARG A 213 27.69 -0.49 -13.36
CA ARG A 213 27.64 0.84 -13.99
C ARG A 213 27.44 1.93 -12.94
N PRO A 214 28.35 2.90 -12.81
CA PRO A 214 28.17 4.02 -11.89
C PRO A 214 26.91 4.81 -12.24
N THR A 215 26.11 5.20 -11.24
CA THR A 215 24.90 5.99 -11.42
C THR A 215 25.20 7.49 -11.62
N SER A 216 26.41 7.93 -11.29
CA SER A 216 26.82 9.32 -11.47
C SER A 216 26.81 9.70 -12.95
N GLY A 217 26.09 10.78 -13.28
CA GLY A 217 25.94 11.28 -14.66
C GLY A 217 24.87 10.55 -15.50
N MET A 218 24.21 9.52 -14.99
CA MET A 218 23.07 8.88 -15.66
C MET A 218 21.84 9.77 -15.56
N ASN A 219 21.05 9.75 -16.63
CA ASN A 219 19.71 10.38 -16.61
C ASN A 219 18.66 9.37 -16.10
N GLU A 220 17.44 9.88 -15.85
CA GLU A 220 16.32 9.05 -15.34
C GLU A 220 16.01 7.87 -16.25
N ALA A 221 16.02 8.06 -17.58
CA ALA A 221 15.67 7.01 -18.53
C ALA A 221 16.69 5.85 -18.50
N GLU A 222 17.99 6.16 -18.35
CA GLU A 222 19.04 5.16 -18.22
C GLU A 222 18.90 4.35 -16.93
N ILE A 223 18.69 5.02 -15.80
CA ILE A 223 18.49 4.35 -14.50
C ILE A 223 17.23 3.50 -14.54
N ARG A 224 16.12 4.04 -15.03
CA ARG A 224 14.87 3.29 -15.19
C ARG A 224 15.07 2.07 -16.08
N SER A 225 15.78 2.20 -17.19
CA SER A 225 16.09 1.09 -18.08
C SER A 225 16.86 -0.01 -17.37
N LEU A 226 17.91 0.34 -16.60
CA LEU A 226 18.68 -0.63 -15.83
C LEU A 226 17.85 -1.34 -14.75
N MET A 227 17.05 -0.58 -14.00
CA MET A 227 16.19 -1.13 -12.94
C MET A 227 15.07 -2.04 -13.46
N ASN A 228 14.64 -1.83 -14.72
CA ASN A 228 13.53 -2.55 -15.34
C ASN A 228 13.98 -3.71 -16.23
N MET A 229 15.27 -3.87 -16.46
CA MET A 229 15.78 -5.02 -17.22
C MET A 229 15.54 -6.32 -16.47
N GLN A 230 15.55 -7.44 -17.22
CA GLN A 230 15.61 -8.75 -16.59
C GLN A 230 17.02 -9.01 -16.03
N HIS A 231 17.10 -9.40 -14.78
CA HIS A 231 18.35 -9.70 -14.08
C HIS A 231 18.41 -11.19 -13.69
N PRO A 232 18.73 -12.12 -14.62
CA PRO A 232 18.66 -13.56 -14.36
C PRO A 232 19.58 -14.03 -13.23
N LEU A 233 20.67 -13.30 -12.98
CA LEU A 233 21.60 -13.53 -11.86
C LEU A 233 21.30 -12.67 -10.64
N GLY A 234 20.31 -11.80 -10.71
CA GLY A 234 19.99 -10.78 -9.72
C GLY A 234 20.53 -9.40 -10.09
N LEU A 235 19.87 -8.35 -9.62
CA LEU A 235 20.26 -6.95 -9.76
C LEU A 235 21.43 -6.65 -8.83
N ALA A 236 22.62 -6.42 -9.35
CA ALA A 236 23.80 -6.08 -8.56
C ALA A 236 23.81 -4.59 -8.22
N LEU A 237 23.78 -4.27 -6.92
CA LEU A 237 23.79 -2.90 -6.41
C LEU A 237 25.00 -2.65 -5.53
N GLN A 238 25.63 -1.47 -5.69
CA GLN A 238 26.52 -0.88 -4.70
C GLN A 238 25.80 0.32 -4.09
N LEU A 239 25.76 0.37 -2.77
CA LEU A 239 25.05 1.41 -2.04
C LEU A 239 25.94 2.05 -0.96
N HIS A 240 25.61 3.31 -0.66
CA HIS A 240 26.10 4.01 0.53
C HIS A 240 24.93 4.32 1.46
N ARG A 241 25.08 4.00 2.72
CA ARG A 241 24.15 4.42 3.76
C ARG A 241 24.32 5.92 4.08
N ALA A 242 23.33 6.47 4.76
CA ALA A 242 23.39 7.85 5.23
C ALA A 242 24.59 8.11 6.19
N ASP A 243 25.09 7.09 6.87
CA ASP A 243 26.30 7.16 7.74
C ASP A 243 27.63 7.03 6.96
N GLY A 244 27.58 6.91 5.63
CA GLY A 244 28.74 6.75 4.75
C GLY A 244 29.22 5.31 4.59
N THR A 245 28.58 4.34 5.24
CA THR A 245 28.97 2.92 5.09
C THR A 245 28.65 2.42 3.69
N ALA A 246 29.66 1.96 2.96
CA ALA A 246 29.49 1.33 1.65
C ALA A 246 29.21 -0.17 1.80
N TYR A 247 28.30 -0.69 0.98
CA TYR A 247 28.01 -2.12 0.89
C TYR A 247 27.55 -2.50 -0.52
N ALA A 248 27.66 -3.78 -0.85
CA ALA A 248 27.25 -4.31 -2.13
C ALA A 248 26.41 -5.57 -1.91
N LEU A 249 25.42 -5.75 -2.78
CA LEU A 249 24.53 -6.91 -2.74
C LEU A 249 24.00 -7.24 -4.13
N SER A 250 23.43 -8.44 -4.27
CA SER A 250 22.71 -8.85 -5.46
C SER A 250 21.28 -9.20 -5.06
N LEU A 251 20.29 -8.48 -5.62
CA LEU A 251 18.87 -8.73 -5.41
C LEU A 251 18.35 -9.65 -6.50
N LYS A 252 17.78 -10.79 -6.11
CA LYS A 252 16.90 -11.55 -6.98
C LYS A 252 15.47 -11.07 -6.75
N ASP A 253 14.68 -11.04 -7.80
CA ASP A 253 13.23 -10.84 -7.67
C ASP A 253 12.63 -11.97 -6.84
N GLY A 254 11.60 -11.65 -6.08
CA GLY A 254 10.97 -12.61 -5.18
C GLY A 254 9.63 -12.10 -4.67
N ALA A 255 9.04 -12.88 -3.76
CA ALA A 255 7.74 -12.55 -3.20
C ALA A 255 7.76 -11.22 -2.45
N ILE A 256 6.78 -10.39 -2.74
CA ILE A 256 6.48 -9.13 -2.07
C ILE A 256 5.04 -9.21 -1.58
N TYR A 257 4.84 -9.06 -0.29
CA TYR A 257 3.53 -9.06 0.35
C TYR A 257 3.17 -7.62 0.74
N VAL A 258 2.72 -6.85 -0.27
CA VAL A 258 2.31 -5.46 -0.06
C VAL A 258 1.10 -5.43 0.86
N LEU A 259 1.18 -4.70 1.97
CA LEU A 259 0.03 -4.46 2.84
C LEU A 259 -0.88 -3.38 2.22
N GLU A 260 -2.18 -3.52 2.42
CA GLU A 260 -3.13 -2.51 1.98
C GLU A 260 -2.87 -1.19 2.72
N GLY A 261 -2.67 -0.11 1.98
CA GLY A 261 -2.35 1.21 2.53
C GLY A 261 -0.86 1.55 2.62
N GLU A 262 0.05 0.66 2.19
CA GLU A 262 1.48 0.95 2.04
C GLU A 262 1.82 1.70 0.75
#